data_d28bb7bf7eea048493aa309287087951
#
_entry.id   d28bb7bf7eea048493aa309287087951
#
_cell.length_a   1.000
_cell.length_b   1.000
_cell.length_c   1.000
_cell.angle_alpha   90.00
_cell.angle_beta   90.00
_cell.angle_gamma   90.00
#
_symmetry.space_group_name_H-M   'P 1'
#
loop_
_entity.id
_entity.type
_entity.pdbx_description
1 polymer ?
#
loop_
_entity_poly.entity_id
_entity_poly.type
_entity_poly.pdbx_seq_one_letter_code
_entity_poly.pdbx_strand_id
1 'polypeptide(L)'
;TETVKQLLIINVLFFIGSYFVPQANELLSLHYFESDGFKFWQPITHMFMHGSLMHIFFNMFALVSFGSALEHFWGAKKFLFFYLSCGLGAALIHSGVNYYHFHDGLNVLLSHNVDKGQIIELLNQGKYDTTWLEFISQSELEKMYSSYLTPAVGASGAIYGLLVAFAFMFPNAELMMMFI
;
A
#
# COMPACT_ATOMS: atom_id res chain seq x y z
N THR A 1 8.43 -17.01 -16.60
CA THR A 1 8.44 -15.86 -17.52
C THR A 1 9.42 -14.80 -17.04
N GLU A 2 9.98 -14.01 -17.95
CA GLU A 2 11.12 -13.13 -17.64
C GLU A 2 10.71 -11.92 -16.80
N THR A 3 9.56 -11.29 -17.09
CA THR A 3 9.12 -10.10 -16.36
C THR A 3 8.75 -10.45 -14.91
N VAL A 4 8.04 -11.55 -14.70
CA VAL A 4 7.71 -12.06 -13.35
C VAL A 4 8.98 -12.34 -12.56
N LYS A 5 9.99 -12.99 -13.19
CA LYS A 5 11.29 -13.24 -12.55
C LYS A 5 12.00 -11.94 -12.17
N GLN A 6 12.01 -10.94 -13.05
CA GLN A 6 12.61 -9.63 -12.78
C GLN A 6 11.89 -8.93 -11.60
N LEU A 7 10.56 -8.91 -11.61
CA LEU A 7 9.77 -8.34 -10.52
C LEU A 7 10.05 -9.05 -9.19
N LEU A 8 10.11 -10.40 -9.19
CA LEU A 8 10.46 -11.16 -8.00
C LEU A 8 11.84 -10.77 -7.45
N ILE A 9 12.86 -10.72 -8.32
CA ILE A 9 14.22 -10.33 -7.93
C ILE A 9 14.24 -8.92 -7.35
N ILE A 10 13.58 -7.96 -7.99
CA ILE A 10 13.50 -6.57 -7.50
C ILE A 10 12.86 -6.52 -6.11
N ASN A 11 11.71 -7.20 -5.91
CA ASN A 11 11.05 -7.23 -4.62
C ASN A 11 11.93 -7.83 -3.52
N VAL A 12 12.63 -8.95 -3.81
CA VAL A 12 13.56 -9.57 -2.86
C VAL A 12 14.73 -8.64 -2.54
N LEU A 13 15.30 -7.95 -3.53
CA LEU A 13 16.39 -6.99 -3.31
C LEU A 13 15.95 -5.80 -2.46
N PHE A 14 14.75 -5.24 -2.70
CA PHE A 14 14.20 -4.17 -1.87
C PHE A 14 13.94 -4.64 -0.45
N PHE A 15 13.38 -5.85 -0.28
CA PHE A 15 13.12 -6.42 1.04
C PHE A 15 14.42 -6.63 1.84
N ILE A 16 15.44 -7.24 1.24
CA ILE A 16 16.74 -7.42 1.87
C ILE A 16 17.39 -6.06 2.15
N GLY A 17 17.37 -5.14 1.16
CA GLY A 17 17.94 -3.81 1.30
C GLY A 17 17.33 -2.99 2.45
N SER A 18 16.03 -3.12 2.69
CA SER A 18 15.35 -2.43 3.80
C SER A 18 15.81 -2.87 5.19
N TYR A 19 16.36 -4.08 5.34
CA TYR A 19 16.99 -4.51 6.59
C TYR A 19 18.33 -3.83 6.86
N PHE A 20 19.11 -3.56 5.80
CA PHE A 20 20.42 -2.91 5.94
C PHE A 20 20.33 -1.38 5.94
N VAL A 21 19.26 -0.84 5.38
CA VAL A 21 19.01 0.61 5.28
C VAL A 21 17.62 0.90 5.84
N PRO A 22 17.46 1.04 7.18
CA PRO A 22 16.16 1.28 7.80
C PRO A 22 15.41 2.51 7.27
N GLN A 23 16.15 3.55 6.85
CA GLN A 23 15.61 4.77 6.23
C GLN A 23 14.88 4.49 4.90
N ALA A 24 15.16 3.35 4.24
CA ALA A 24 14.46 2.96 3.02
C ALA A 24 12.95 2.81 3.25
N ASN A 25 12.52 2.36 4.43
CA ASN A 25 11.10 2.24 4.75
C ASN A 25 10.41 3.61 4.79
N GLU A 26 11.04 4.63 5.34
CA GLU A 26 10.50 6.00 5.37
C GLU A 26 10.49 6.64 3.98
N LEU A 27 11.55 6.42 3.20
CA LEU A 27 11.72 7.05 1.89
C LEU A 27 10.88 6.43 0.77
N LEU A 28 10.62 5.13 0.83
CA LEU A 28 10.06 4.35 -0.28
C LEU A 28 8.64 3.84 -0.05
N SER A 29 8.16 3.80 1.21
CA SER A 29 6.76 3.48 1.53
C SER A 29 5.83 4.62 1.14
N LEU A 30 4.57 4.32 0.82
CA LEU A 30 3.59 5.33 0.42
C LEU A 30 3.01 6.01 1.66
N HIS A 31 3.47 7.21 1.94
CA HIS A 31 2.92 8.07 2.98
C HIS A 31 1.69 8.83 2.49
N TYR A 32 0.89 9.33 3.43
CA TYR A 32 -0.25 10.18 3.12
C TYR A 32 0.23 11.48 2.44
N PHE A 33 -0.43 11.86 1.34
CA PHE A 33 0.10 12.91 0.45
C PHE A 33 0.10 14.32 1.04
N GLU A 34 -0.66 14.59 2.13
CA GLU A 34 -0.59 15.84 2.90
C GLU A 34 0.38 15.78 4.08
N SER A 35 1.07 14.65 4.31
CA SER A 35 2.07 14.52 5.38
C SER A 35 3.47 14.92 4.90
N ASP A 36 4.32 15.33 5.82
CA ASP A 36 5.73 15.68 5.55
C ASP A 36 6.55 14.49 5.01
N GLY A 37 6.09 13.27 5.29
CA GLY A 37 6.72 12.03 4.84
C GLY A 37 6.50 11.71 3.37
N PHE A 38 5.53 12.35 2.70
CA PHE A 38 5.21 12.05 1.30
C PHE A 38 6.29 12.51 0.34
N LYS A 39 6.60 11.63 -0.63
CA LYS A 39 7.51 11.93 -1.76
C LYS A 39 6.87 11.43 -3.06
N PHE A 40 7.05 12.17 -4.15
CA PHE A 40 6.38 11.94 -5.44
C PHE A 40 6.69 10.58 -6.11
N TRP A 41 7.76 9.89 -5.70
CA TRP A 41 8.11 8.55 -6.20
C TRP A 41 7.43 7.41 -5.44
N GLN A 42 6.91 7.65 -4.24
CA GLN A 42 6.32 6.64 -3.36
C GLN A 42 5.13 5.88 -3.96
N PRO A 43 4.28 6.47 -4.82
CA PRO A 43 3.23 5.72 -5.53
C PRO A 43 3.75 4.55 -6.37
N ILE A 44 5.02 4.56 -6.75
CA ILE A 44 5.67 3.45 -7.47
C ILE A 44 6.51 2.60 -6.51
N THR A 45 7.35 3.22 -5.70
CA THR A 45 8.35 2.49 -4.91
C THR A 45 7.74 1.63 -3.81
N HIS A 46 6.59 2.04 -3.23
CA HIS A 46 5.90 1.26 -2.20
C HIS A 46 5.51 -0.15 -2.67
N MET A 47 5.28 -0.34 -3.98
CA MET A 47 4.92 -1.64 -4.57
C MET A 47 6.02 -2.69 -4.39
N PHE A 48 7.26 -2.27 -4.12
CA PHE A 48 8.42 -3.14 -3.92
C PHE A 48 8.81 -3.29 -2.44
N MET A 49 8.19 -2.52 -1.55
CA MET A 49 8.44 -2.58 -0.12
C MET A 49 7.56 -3.63 0.56
N HIS A 50 8.08 -4.31 1.57
CA HIS A 50 7.33 -5.34 2.31
C HIS A 50 7.64 -5.27 3.80
N GLY A 51 6.60 -5.28 4.63
CA GLY A 51 6.71 -5.12 6.08
C GLY A 51 7.12 -6.38 6.85
N SER A 52 7.05 -7.58 6.23
CA SER A 52 7.41 -8.85 6.89
C SER A 52 7.76 -9.94 5.89
N LEU A 53 8.45 -10.99 6.39
CA LEU A 53 8.81 -12.15 5.58
C LEU A 53 7.57 -12.87 5.02
N MET A 54 6.50 -13.01 5.82
CA MET A 54 5.26 -13.64 5.35
C MET A 54 4.56 -12.77 4.31
N HIS A 55 4.63 -11.45 4.44
CA HIS A 55 4.05 -10.51 3.48
C HIS A 55 4.71 -10.65 2.11
N ILE A 56 6.04 -10.63 2.03
CA ILE A 56 6.74 -10.83 0.74
C ILE A 56 6.54 -12.25 0.21
N PHE A 57 6.55 -13.27 1.06
CA PHE A 57 6.36 -14.65 0.64
C PHE A 57 5.04 -14.84 -0.09
N PHE A 58 3.91 -14.41 0.50
CA PHE A 58 2.60 -14.56 -0.14
C PHE A 58 2.45 -13.69 -1.39
N ASN A 59 3.00 -12.49 -1.40
CA ASN A 59 3.00 -11.65 -2.59
C ASN A 59 3.79 -12.31 -3.74
N MET A 60 4.99 -12.81 -3.47
CA MET A 60 5.82 -13.43 -4.50
C MET A 60 5.24 -14.78 -4.96
N PHE A 61 4.67 -15.54 -4.04
CA PHE A 61 3.94 -16.77 -4.40
C PHE A 61 2.79 -16.48 -5.36
N ALA A 62 1.94 -15.50 -5.06
CA ALA A 62 0.83 -15.11 -5.92
C ALA A 62 1.32 -14.51 -7.27
N LEU A 63 2.36 -13.68 -7.24
CA LEU A 63 2.98 -13.11 -8.44
C LEU A 63 3.47 -14.22 -9.39
N VAL A 64 4.17 -15.22 -8.86
CA VAL A 64 4.68 -16.34 -9.68
C VAL A 64 3.53 -17.21 -10.18
N SER A 65 2.58 -17.56 -9.32
CA SER A 65 1.49 -18.49 -9.67
C SER A 65 0.54 -17.91 -10.73
N PHE A 66 0.11 -16.68 -10.57
CA PHE A 66 -0.88 -16.05 -11.45
C PHE A 66 -0.22 -15.18 -12.52
N GLY A 67 0.83 -14.46 -12.17
CA GLY A 67 1.52 -13.56 -13.08
C GLY A 67 2.20 -14.29 -14.23
N SER A 68 2.78 -15.48 -13.98
CA SER A 68 3.45 -16.24 -15.04
C SER A 68 2.47 -16.70 -16.12
N ALA A 69 1.27 -17.13 -15.76
CA ALA A 69 0.24 -17.49 -16.72
C ALA A 69 -0.19 -16.26 -17.55
N LEU A 70 -0.49 -15.15 -16.88
CA LEU A 70 -0.90 -13.91 -17.55
C LEU A 70 0.19 -13.35 -18.47
N GLU A 71 1.46 -13.34 -18.03
CA GLU A 71 2.58 -12.91 -18.88
C GLU A 71 2.76 -13.80 -20.09
N HIS A 72 2.54 -15.12 -19.94
CA HIS A 72 2.60 -16.05 -21.06
C HIS A 72 1.57 -15.71 -22.16
N PHE A 73 0.34 -15.35 -21.77
CA PHE A 73 -0.74 -15.03 -22.72
C PHE A 73 -0.66 -13.60 -23.26
N TRP A 74 -0.28 -12.64 -22.44
CA TRP A 74 -0.29 -11.22 -22.83
C TRP A 74 1.02 -10.72 -23.41
N GLY A 75 2.11 -11.44 -23.11
CA GLY A 75 3.47 -10.96 -23.32
C GLY A 75 3.93 -9.93 -22.29
N ALA A 76 5.24 -9.77 -22.17
CA ALA A 76 5.91 -8.97 -21.14
C ALA A 76 5.39 -7.53 -21.04
N LYS A 77 5.23 -6.83 -22.17
CA LYS A 77 4.84 -5.40 -22.18
C LYS A 77 3.43 -5.17 -21.62
N LYS A 78 2.46 -5.98 -22.06
CA LYS A 78 1.06 -5.89 -21.57
C LYS A 78 0.98 -6.26 -20.10
N PHE A 79 1.66 -7.33 -19.71
CA PHE A 79 1.70 -7.79 -18.32
C PHE A 79 2.26 -6.70 -17.39
N LEU A 80 3.42 -6.13 -17.73
CA LEU A 80 4.04 -5.09 -16.92
C LEU A 80 3.18 -3.84 -16.84
N PHE A 81 2.60 -3.40 -17.96
CA PHE A 81 1.69 -2.26 -17.98
C PHE A 81 0.47 -2.50 -17.07
N PHE A 82 -0.14 -3.67 -17.14
CA PHE A 82 -1.29 -4.03 -16.31
C PHE A 82 -0.89 -4.07 -14.82
N TYR A 83 0.22 -4.74 -14.49
CA TYR A 83 0.75 -4.83 -13.14
C TYR A 83 0.96 -3.45 -12.50
N LEU A 84 1.68 -2.58 -13.20
CA LEU A 84 1.94 -1.21 -12.72
C LEU A 84 0.67 -0.37 -12.62
N SER A 85 -0.24 -0.50 -13.59
CA SER A 85 -1.53 0.23 -13.58
C SER A 85 -2.40 -0.18 -12.40
N CYS A 86 -2.47 -1.48 -12.07
CA CYS A 86 -3.20 -1.97 -10.91
C CYS A 86 -2.57 -1.49 -9.60
N GLY A 87 -1.24 -1.51 -9.49
CA GLY A 87 -0.55 -1.01 -8.31
C GLY A 87 -0.75 0.49 -8.09
N LEU A 88 -0.64 1.30 -9.15
CA LEU A 88 -0.92 2.74 -9.09
C LEU A 88 -2.39 3.03 -8.79
N GLY A 89 -3.33 2.28 -9.39
CA GLY A 89 -4.75 2.38 -9.09
C GLY A 89 -5.06 2.09 -7.63
N ALA A 90 -4.45 1.04 -7.07
CA ALA A 90 -4.57 0.71 -5.65
C ALA A 90 -4.00 1.80 -4.74
N ALA A 91 -2.83 2.38 -5.09
CA ALA A 91 -2.24 3.51 -4.37
C ALA A 91 -3.17 4.73 -4.37
N LEU A 92 -3.81 5.04 -5.51
CA LEU A 92 -4.74 6.15 -5.63
C LEU A 92 -5.99 5.94 -4.77
N ILE A 93 -6.59 4.74 -4.81
CA ILE A 93 -7.75 4.39 -3.99
C ILE A 93 -7.39 4.45 -2.50
N HIS A 94 -6.26 3.87 -2.11
CA HIS A 94 -5.76 3.92 -0.73
C HIS A 94 -5.58 5.37 -0.24
N SER A 95 -4.95 6.21 -1.05
CA SER A 95 -4.77 7.63 -0.73
C SER A 95 -6.10 8.38 -0.62
N GLY A 96 -7.08 8.04 -1.47
CA GLY A 96 -8.42 8.62 -1.41
C GLY A 96 -9.19 8.20 -0.15
N VAL A 97 -9.08 6.94 0.27
CA VAL A 97 -9.68 6.45 1.52
C VAL A 97 -9.03 7.12 2.74
N ASN A 98 -7.69 7.27 2.74
CA ASN A 98 -6.97 7.97 3.80
C ASN A 98 -7.37 9.45 3.87
N TYR A 99 -7.53 10.10 2.71
CA TYR A 99 -8.02 11.48 2.63
C TYR A 99 -9.40 11.60 3.28
N TYR A 100 -10.32 10.70 2.94
CA TYR A 100 -11.66 10.70 3.52
C TYR A 100 -11.61 10.55 5.04
N HIS A 101 -10.93 9.53 5.56
CA HIS A 101 -10.87 9.28 7.00
C HIS A 101 -10.14 10.39 7.78
N PHE A 102 -9.06 10.93 7.20
CA PHE A 102 -8.33 12.03 7.82
C PHE A 102 -9.18 13.29 7.92
N HIS A 103 -9.80 13.69 6.80
CA HIS A 103 -10.61 14.91 6.76
C HIS A 103 -11.94 14.78 7.50
N ASP A 104 -12.51 13.59 7.59
CA ASP A 104 -13.69 13.33 8.42
C ASP A 104 -13.41 13.68 9.89
N GLY A 105 -12.39 13.11 10.51
CA GLY A 105 -11.99 13.43 11.88
C GLY A 105 -11.51 14.87 12.04
N LEU A 106 -10.70 15.37 11.10
CA LEU A 106 -10.20 16.74 11.11
C LEU A 106 -11.35 17.76 11.16
N ASN A 107 -12.37 17.59 10.30
CA ASN A 107 -13.51 18.51 10.22
C ASN A 107 -14.31 18.55 11.53
N VAL A 108 -14.47 17.42 12.21
CA VAL A 108 -15.12 17.39 13.54
C VAL A 108 -14.32 18.22 14.54
N LEU A 109 -13.02 18.01 14.62
CA LEU A 109 -12.15 18.78 15.54
C LEU A 109 -12.18 20.28 15.25
N LEU A 110 -12.11 20.66 13.97
CA LEU A 110 -12.19 22.05 13.54
C LEU A 110 -13.54 22.71 13.90
N SER A 111 -14.64 21.94 13.82
CA SER A 111 -16.00 22.45 14.19
C SER A 111 -16.10 22.77 15.70
N HIS A 112 -15.23 22.16 16.53
CA HIS A 112 -15.10 22.43 17.96
C HIS A 112 -13.97 23.42 18.30
N ASN A 113 -13.51 24.19 17.28
CA ASN A 113 -12.47 25.22 17.43
C ASN A 113 -11.08 24.69 17.84
N VAL A 114 -10.78 23.42 17.59
CA VAL A 114 -9.41 22.92 17.73
C VAL A 114 -8.56 23.49 16.59
N ASP A 115 -7.39 24.02 16.90
CA ASP A 115 -6.52 24.65 15.91
C ASP A 115 -5.90 23.60 14.94
N LYS A 116 -6.03 23.85 13.64
CA LYS A 116 -5.48 22.94 12.61
C LYS A 116 -3.97 22.78 12.71
N GLY A 117 -3.26 23.85 12.99
CA GLY A 117 -1.79 23.84 13.11
C GLY A 117 -1.35 22.92 14.24
N GLN A 118 -2.01 23.03 15.42
CA GLN A 118 -1.75 22.18 16.57
C GLN A 118 -2.06 20.70 16.23
N ILE A 119 -3.15 20.42 15.52
CA ILE A 119 -3.50 19.05 15.12
C ILE A 119 -2.37 18.46 14.27
N ILE A 120 -1.97 19.16 13.20
CA ILE A 120 -0.92 18.69 12.28
C ILE A 120 0.43 18.55 12.99
N GLU A 121 0.80 19.49 13.86
CA GLU A 121 2.04 19.42 14.63
C GLU A 121 2.10 18.19 15.52
N LEU A 122 1.02 17.89 16.25
CA LEU A 122 0.93 16.70 17.09
C LEU A 122 1.01 15.41 16.26
N LEU A 123 0.28 15.34 15.13
CA LEU A 123 0.32 14.19 14.25
C LEU A 123 1.73 13.97 13.65
N ASN A 124 2.42 15.03 13.23
CA ASN A 124 3.82 14.92 12.75
C ASN A 124 4.78 14.41 13.83
N GLN A 125 4.45 14.61 15.11
CA GLN A 125 5.20 14.02 16.22
C GLN A 125 4.74 12.59 16.58
N GLY A 126 3.79 12.01 15.85
CA GLY A 126 3.19 10.72 16.16
C GLY A 126 2.35 10.74 17.46
N LYS A 127 1.73 11.87 17.76
CA LYS A 127 0.94 12.10 18.97
C LYS A 127 -0.45 12.60 18.64
N TYR A 128 -1.34 12.54 19.62
CA TYR A 128 -2.64 13.19 19.60
C TYR A 128 -2.98 13.70 21.00
N ASP A 129 -3.91 14.66 21.09
CA ASP A 129 -4.42 15.15 22.37
C ASP A 129 -5.61 14.30 22.80
N THR A 130 -5.58 13.76 24.00
CA THR A 130 -6.67 12.94 24.55
C THR A 130 -7.98 13.71 24.75
N THR A 131 -7.93 15.05 24.82
CA THR A 131 -9.13 15.90 24.88
C THR A 131 -9.97 15.82 23.59
N TRP A 132 -9.37 15.41 22.46
CA TRP A 132 -10.12 15.20 21.20
C TRP A 132 -11.19 14.11 21.34
N LEU A 133 -11.02 13.18 22.29
CA LEU A 133 -12.02 12.15 22.58
C LEU A 133 -13.33 12.70 23.18
N GLU A 134 -13.37 13.98 23.58
CA GLU A 134 -14.60 14.66 23.94
C GLU A 134 -15.48 14.98 22.71
N PHE A 135 -14.90 15.03 21.50
CA PHE A 135 -15.54 15.47 20.27
C PHE A 135 -15.71 14.35 19.24
N ILE A 136 -14.76 13.41 19.20
CA ILE A 136 -14.77 12.28 18.28
C ILE A 136 -14.63 10.95 19.05
N SER A 137 -15.20 9.88 18.50
CA SER A 137 -15.05 8.55 19.09
C SER A 137 -13.61 8.03 18.93
N GLN A 138 -13.21 7.12 19.80
CA GLN A 138 -11.89 6.48 19.69
C GLN A 138 -11.67 5.84 18.33
N SER A 139 -12.69 5.20 17.73
CA SER A 139 -12.59 4.59 16.40
C SER A 139 -12.33 5.61 15.28
N GLU A 140 -12.96 6.78 15.36
CA GLU A 140 -12.73 7.89 14.41
C GLU A 140 -11.33 8.47 14.56
N LEU A 141 -10.89 8.67 15.82
CA LEU A 141 -9.53 9.12 16.11
C LEU A 141 -8.47 8.15 15.59
N GLU A 142 -8.67 6.83 15.80
CA GLU A 142 -7.76 5.79 15.29
C GLU A 142 -7.69 5.80 13.75
N LYS A 143 -8.83 5.95 13.06
CA LYS A 143 -8.88 6.07 11.62
C LYS A 143 -8.17 7.31 11.11
N MET A 144 -8.44 8.46 11.70
CA MET A 144 -7.78 9.72 11.37
C MET A 144 -6.26 9.62 11.57
N TYR A 145 -5.83 9.14 12.74
CA TYR A 145 -4.44 8.98 13.12
C TYR A 145 -3.68 8.01 12.21
N SER A 146 -4.24 6.81 11.99
CA SER A 146 -3.64 5.80 11.12
C SER A 146 -3.59 6.23 9.67
N SER A 147 -4.62 6.90 9.17
CA SER A 147 -4.66 7.43 7.80
C SER A 147 -3.56 8.46 7.52
N TYR A 148 -3.18 9.23 8.52
CA TYR A 148 -2.13 10.24 8.41
C TYR A 148 -0.72 9.65 8.56
N LEU A 149 -0.53 8.70 9.48
CA LEU A 149 0.78 8.25 9.93
C LEU A 149 1.22 6.89 9.37
N THR A 150 0.27 6.00 9.05
CA THR A 150 0.64 4.64 8.65
C THR A 150 0.90 4.56 7.15
N PRO A 151 2.15 4.38 6.71
CA PRO A 151 2.44 4.26 5.30
C PRO A 151 2.02 2.89 4.74
N ALA A 152 1.64 2.85 3.46
CA ALA A 152 1.35 1.62 2.76
C ALA A 152 2.60 1.04 2.09
N VAL A 153 2.66 -0.30 2.06
CA VAL A 153 3.72 -1.08 1.42
C VAL A 153 3.15 -2.33 0.76
N GLY A 154 3.78 -2.79 -0.30
CA GLY A 154 3.56 -4.11 -0.88
C GLY A 154 3.07 -4.12 -2.32
N ALA A 155 3.38 -5.24 -2.98
CA ALA A 155 2.92 -5.55 -4.32
C ALA A 155 1.43 -5.94 -4.38
N SER A 156 0.77 -6.08 -3.23
CA SER A 156 -0.58 -6.67 -3.12
C SER A 156 -1.63 -5.95 -3.96
N GLY A 157 -1.57 -4.64 -4.08
CA GLY A 157 -2.50 -3.89 -4.95
C GLY A 157 -2.44 -4.32 -6.41
N ALA A 158 -1.23 -4.50 -6.96
CA ALA A 158 -1.03 -5.03 -8.30
C ALA A 158 -1.43 -6.51 -8.39
N ILE A 159 -1.10 -7.30 -7.37
CA ILE A 159 -1.40 -8.74 -7.32
C ILE A 159 -2.91 -9.00 -7.28
N TYR A 160 -3.69 -8.23 -6.54
CA TYR A 160 -5.15 -8.33 -6.58
C TYR A 160 -5.70 -8.11 -8.00
N GLY A 161 -5.14 -7.16 -8.75
CA GLY A 161 -5.47 -7.00 -10.17
C GLY A 161 -5.14 -8.24 -11.00
N LEU A 162 -3.97 -8.86 -10.77
CA LEU A 162 -3.60 -10.12 -11.44
C LEU A 162 -4.54 -11.27 -11.09
N LEU A 163 -4.95 -11.40 -9.83
CA LEU A 163 -5.91 -12.43 -9.39
C LEU A 163 -7.26 -12.27 -10.10
N VAL A 164 -7.78 -11.05 -10.16
CA VAL A 164 -9.03 -10.77 -10.85
C VAL A 164 -8.90 -11.09 -12.35
N ALA A 165 -7.83 -10.63 -13.00
CA ALA A 165 -7.59 -10.91 -14.41
C ALA A 165 -7.45 -12.41 -14.68
N PHE A 166 -6.75 -13.13 -13.82
CA PHE A 166 -6.60 -14.59 -13.92
C PHE A 166 -7.96 -15.29 -13.81
N ALA A 167 -8.80 -14.92 -12.85
CA ALA A 167 -10.12 -15.49 -12.65
C ALA A 167 -11.03 -15.28 -13.87
N PHE A 168 -10.96 -14.11 -14.51
CA PHE A 168 -11.70 -13.84 -15.76
C PHE A 168 -11.18 -14.62 -16.96
N MET A 169 -9.87 -14.78 -17.08
CA MET A 169 -9.27 -15.48 -18.22
C MET A 169 -9.34 -17.00 -18.10
N PHE A 170 -9.33 -17.51 -16.87
CA PHE A 170 -9.27 -18.94 -16.59
C PHE A 170 -10.35 -19.37 -15.57
N PRO A 171 -11.66 -19.18 -15.88
CA PRO A 171 -12.75 -19.40 -14.91
C PRO A 171 -12.88 -20.85 -14.44
N ASN A 172 -12.35 -21.81 -15.21
CA ASN A 172 -12.37 -23.23 -14.88
C ASN A 172 -11.00 -23.77 -14.44
N ALA A 173 -10.05 -22.89 -14.11
CA ALA A 173 -8.75 -23.33 -13.62
C ALA A 173 -8.89 -23.91 -12.21
N GLU A 174 -8.43 -25.12 -12.03
CA GLU A 174 -8.29 -25.73 -10.71
C GLU A 174 -7.08 -25.12 -10.01
N LEU A 175 -7.32 -24.41 -8.90
CA LEU A 175 -6.26 -23.85 -8.08
C LEU A 175 -5.83 -24.90 -7.05
N MET A 176 -4.70 -25.55 -7.29
CA MET A 176 -4.05 -26.35 -6.24
C MET A 176 -3.44 -25.39 -5.21
N MET A 177 -4.12 -25.25 -4.08
CA MET A 177 -3.53 -24.54 -2.94
C MET A 177 -2.40 -25.39 -2.34
N MET A 178 -1.34 -24.74 -1.87
CA MET A 178 -0.08 -25.37 -1.45
C MET A 178 -0.21 -26.42 -0.33
N PHE A 179 -1.40 -26.65 0.19
CA PHE A 179 -1.67 -27.54 1.35
C PHE A 179 -2.92 -28.43 1.20
N ILE A 180 -3.50 -28.55 0.02
CA ILE A 180 -4.63 -29.47 -0.27
C ILE A 180 -4.38 -30.16 -1.60
#